data_8c0e18f99fb7d0d4047d5a297520e130
#
_entry.id   8c0e18f99fb7d0d4047d5a297520e130
#
_cell.length_a   1.000
_cell.length_b   1.000
_cell.length_c   1.000
_cell.angle_alpha   90.00
_cell.angle_beta   90.00
_cell.angle_gamma   90.00
#
_symmetry.space_group_name_H-M   'P 1'
#
loop_
_entity.id
_entity.type
_entity.pdbx_description
1 polymer ?
#
loop_
_entity_poly.entity_id
_entity_poly.type
_entity_poly.pdbx_seq_one_letter_code
_entity_poly.pdbx_strand_id
1 'polypeptide(L)'
;SDVSMYYHRDRSSWLLFVAVFVALIFSAPPIMMLGAAFATSADTVPAWREAIASNPSPGPIIHLVLSSHLGNFGKFLTVLIALSAMSNMMTTFYSMGLCIQTAFPPLMVLPRFVIPIFAMAIVLPIAIVGQNEFYTALTNFVSVIAYWACLFIGVVCADFVVIRRCRMSSYDLTIWDDWRKLPPGIAAITALSLIHI
;
A
#
# COMPACT_ATOMS: atom_id res chain seq x y z
N SER A 1 3.92 8.00 -8.41
CA SER A 1 3.16 6.82 -8.81
C SER A 1 3.27 6.64 -10.32
N ASP A 2 3.32 5.41 -10.81
CA ASP A 2 3.53 5.06 -12.22
C ASP A 2 2.46 5.67 -13.14
N VAL A 3 1.28 5.93 -12.59
CA VAL A 3 0.15 6.55 -13.29
C VAL A 3 0.41 8.02 -13.61
N SER A 4 1.28 8.71 -12.85
CA SER A 4 1.59 10.14 -13.09
C SER A 4 2.34 10.38 -14.41
N MET A 5 2.99 9.35 -14.96
CA MET A 5 3.69 9.42 -16.25
C MET A 5 2.74 9.62 -17.45
N TYR A 6 1.47 9.23 -17.30
CA TYR A 6 0.46 9.32 -18.36
C TYR A 6 -0.30 10.66 -18.35
N TYR A 7 -0.04 11.53 -17.38
CA TYR A 7 -0.67 12.85 -17.35
C TYR A 7 0.04 13.84 -18.29
N HIS A 8 -0.76 14.57 -19.04
CA HIS A 8 -0.26 15.66 -19.88
C HIS A 8 0.44 16.73 -19.03
N ARG A 9 1.63 17.15 -19.46
CA ARG A 9 2.51 18.09 -18.76
C ARG A 9 1.89 19.49 -18.55
N ASP A 10 0.88 19.83 -19.36
CA ASP A 10 0.22 21.16 -19.36
C ASP A 10 -0.93 21.26 -18.34
N ARG A 11 -1.21 20.20 -17.57
CA ARG A 11 -2.28 20.25 -16.55
C ARG A 11 -1.81 20.96 -15.30
N SER A 12 -2.69 21.80 -14.73
CA SER A 12 -2.44 22.50 -13.48
C SER A 12 -2.14 21.50 -12.36
N SER A 13 -0.97 21.63 -11.73
CA SER A 13 -0.56 20.80 -10.59
C SER A 13 -1.54 20.90 -9.41
N TRP A 14 -2.19 22.05 -9.26
CA TRP A 14 -3.21 22.27 -8.22
C TRP A 14 -4.46 21.43 -8.45
N LEU A 15 -4.93 21.36 -9.68
CA LEU A 15 -6.10 20.55 -10.04
C LEU A 15 -5.82 19.06 -9.83
N LEU A 16 -4.62 18.61 -10.19
CA LEU A 16 -4.18 17.24 -9.93
C LEU A 16 -4.11 16.94 -8.43
N PHE A 17 -3.53 17.85 -7.64
CA PHE A 17 -3.45 17.71 -6.19
C PHE A 17 -4.85 17.60 -5.57
N VAL A 18 -5.76 18.51 -5.89
CA VAL A 18 -7.13 18.51 -5.37
C VAL A 18 -7.86 17.24 -5.77
N ALA A 19 -7.75 16.81 -7.03
CA ALA A 19 -8.41 15.58 -7.50
C ALA A 19 -7.92 14.34 -6.74
N VAL A 20 -6.62 14.19 -6.57
CA VAL A 20 -6.04 13.06 -5.81
C VAL A 20 -6.41 13.14 -4.33
N PHE A 21 -6.34 14.32 -3.73
CA PHE A 21 -6.69 14.54 -2.34
C PHE A 21 -8.16 14.20 -2.05
N VAL A 22 -9.07 14.70 -2.89
CA VAL A 22 -10.50 14.41 -2.78
C VAL A 22 -10.75 12.91 -2.97
N ALA A 23 -10.16 12.30 -4.00
CA ALA A 23 -10.31 10.86 -4.24
C ALA A 23 -9.86 10.02 -3.03
N LEU A 24 -8.74 10.36 -2.41
CA LEU A 24 -8.22 9.65 -1.22
C LEU A 24 -9.10 9.84 0.00
N ILE A 25 -9.58 11.06 0.26
CA ILE A 25 -10.44 11.32 1.42
C ILE A 25 -11.81 10.65 1.28
N PHE A 26 -12.37 10.63 0.08
CA PHE A 26 -13.68 10.01 -0.13
C PHE A 26 -13.61 8.49 -0.25
N SER A 27 -12.46 7.89 -0.57
CA SER A 27 -12.34 6.44 -0.70
C SER A 27 -11.82 5.75 0.56
N ALA A 28 -10.72 6.22 1.16
CA ALA A 28 -10.06 5.49 2.24
C ALA A 28 -10.75 5.61 3.61
N PRO A 29 -11.07 6.81 4.14
CA PRO A 29 -11.69 6.93 5.46
C PRO A 29 -13.03 6.22 5.62
N PRO A 30 -13.98 6.27 4.67
CA PRO A 30 -15.24 5.55 4.82
C PRO A 30 -15.05 4.03 4.95
N ILE A 31 -14.12 3.46 4.18
CA ILE A 31 -13.81 2.03 4.24
C ILE A 31 -13.16 1.67 5.57
N MET A 32 -12.22 2.50 6.06
CA MET A 32 -11.58 2.32 7.36
C MET A 32 -12.59 2.44 8.52
N MET A 33 -13.51 3.42 8.45
CA MET A 33 -14.58 3.57 9.44
C MET A 33 -15.53 2.37 9.45
N LEU A 34 -15.87 1.85 8.28
CA LEU A 34 -16.67 0.64 8.15
C LEU A 34 -15.97 -0.58 8.77
N GLY A 35 -14.67 -0.75 8.50
CA GLY A 35 -13.84 -1.80 9.11
C GLY A 35 -13.79 -1.69 10.64
N ALA A 36 -13.60 -0.48 11.16
CA ALA A 36 -13.61 -0.23 12.60
C ALA A 36 -14.99 -0.52 13.22
N ALA A 37 -16.08 -0.16 12.55
CA ALA A 37 -17.43 -0.48 12.99
C ALA A 37 -17.68 -1.99 13.05
N PHE A 38 -17.20 -2.76 12.08
CA PHE A 38 -17.26 -4.22 12.11
C PHE A 38 -16.44 -4.81 13.26
N ALA A 39 -15.23 -4.30 13.47
CA ALA A 39 -14.37 -4.77 14.55
C ALA A 39 -14.98 -4.53 15.94
N THR A 40 -15.53 -3.35 16.18
CA THR A 40 -16.19 -3.03 17.47
C THR A 40 -17.50 -3.78 17.68
N SER A 41 -18.24 -4.05 16.63
CA SER A 41 -19.50 -4.80 16.70
C SER A 41 -19.30 -6.31 16.79
N ALA A 42 -18.12 -6.81 16.44
CA ALA A 42 -17.80 -8.24 16.47
C ALA A 42 -17.94 -8.85 17.87
N ASP A 43 -17.65 -8.07 18.92
CA ASP A 43 -17.80 -8.53 20.31
C ASP A 43 -19.24 -8.54 20.80
N THR A 44 -20.12 -7.75 20.18
CA THR A 44 -21.53 -7.62 20.60
C THR A 44 -22.45 -8.60 19.87
N VAL A 45 -22.09 -9.04 18.67
CA VAL A 45 -22.90 -9.96 17.86
C VAL A 45 -22.33 -11.38 17.94
N PRO A 46 -23.02 -12.33 18.61
CA PRO A 46 -22.51 -13.69 18.81
C PRO A 46 -22.11 -14.40 17.52
N ALA A 47 -22.92 -14.26 16.46
CA ALA A 47 -22.64 -14.87 15.16
C ALA A 47 -21.35 -14.35 14.51
N TRP A 48 -21.00 -13.09 14.74
CA TRP A 48 -19.77 -12.51 14.21
C TRP A 48 -18.54 -12.96 15.01
N ARG A 49 -18.69 -13.06 16.32
CA ARG A 49 -17.64 -13.62 17.18
C ARG A 49 -17.30 -15.06 16.80
N GLU A 50 -18.32 -15.87 16.55
CA GLU A 50 -18.15 -17.26 16.14
C GLU A 50 -17.49 -17.36 14.75
N ALA A 51 -17.87 -16.49 13.82
CA ALA A 51 -17.26 -16.42 12.49
C ALA A 51 -15.77 -16.04 12.54
N ILE A 52 -15.37 -15.11 13.41
CA ILE A 52 -13.96 -14.74 13.62
C ILE A 52 -13.20 -15.88 14.30
N ALA A 53 -13.80 -16.52 15.27
CA ALA A 53 -13.17 -17.64 15.99
C ALA A 53 -12.90 -18.84 15.07
N SER A 54 -13.80 -19.08 14.10
CA SER A 54 -13.65 -20.17 13.14
C SER A 54 -12.59 -19.87 12.06
N ASN A 55 -12.48 -18.61 11.66
CA ASN A 55 -11.48 -18.17 10.68
C ASN A 55 -11.08 -16.71 10.95
N PRO A 56 -9.87 -16.46 11.46
CA PRO A 56 -9.38 -15.12 11.81
C PRO A 56 -9.05 -14.30 10.56
N SER A 57 -10.04 -14.03 9.72
CA SER A 57 -9.94 -13.20 8.52
C SER A 57 -11.19 -12.34 8.34
N PRO A 58 -11.16 -11.23 7.60
CA PRO A 58 -12.33 -10.38 7.38
C PRO A 58 -13.40 -11.02 6.48
N GLY A 59 -13.04 -12.04 5.70
CA GLY A 59 -13.93 -12.70 4.73
C GLY A 59 -15.24 -13.23 5.32
N PRO A 60 -15.20 -14.04 6.39
CA PRO A 60 -16.42 -14.60 7.01
C PRO A 60 -17.40 -13.54 7.48
N ILE A 61 -16.93 -12.45 8.09
CA ILE A 61 -17.81 -11.37 8.56
C ILE A 61 -18.49 -10.69 7.36
N ILE A 62 -17.70 -10.33 6.35
CA ILE A 62 -18.22 -9.68 5.13
C ILE A 62 -19.27 -10.59 4.48
N HIS A 63 -18.98 -11.89 4.35
CA HIS A 63 -19.89 -12.86 3.79
C HIS A 63 -21.19 -12.95 4.62
N LEU A 64 -21.08 -13.02 5.93
CA LEU A 64 -22.21 -13.15 6.83
C LEU A 64 -23.13 -11.92 6.79
N VAL A 65 -22.54 -10.71 6.83
CA VAL A 65 -23.28 -9.45 6.73
C VAL A 65 -23.99 -9.33 5.38
N LEU A 66 -23.28 -9.56 4.29
CA LEU A 66 -23.87 -9.45 2.96
C LEU A 66 -24.93 -10.51 2.68
N SER A 67 -24.70 -11.75 3.11
CA SER A 67 -25.64 -12.85 2.87
C SER A 67 -26.89 -12.74 3.74
N SER A 68 -26.78 -12.21 4.97
CA SER A 68 -27.94 -12.04 5.86
C SER A 68 -28.92 -10.98 5.38
N HIS A 69 -28.43 -9.90 4.76
CA HIS A 69 -29.27 -8.80 4.29
C HIS A 69 -29.70 -8.92 2.82
N LEU A 70 -28.84 -9.49 1.96
CA LEU A 70 -29.03 -9.53 0.52
C LEU A 70 -29.18 -10.95 -0.05
N GLY A 71 -29.17 -11.99 0.78
CA GLY A 71 -29.34 -13.36 0.34
C GLY A 71 -28.33 -13.80 -0.73
N ASN A 72 -28.82 -14.35 -1.83
CA ASN A 72 -27.95 -14.81 -2.94
C ASN A 72 -27.19 -13.68 -3.63
N PHE A 73 -27.74 -12.47 -3.67
CA PHE A 73 -27.03 -11.31 -4.21
C PHE A 73 -25.83 -10.91 -3.32
N GLY A 74 -25.97 -11.08 -1.99
CA GLY A 74 -24.87 -10.88 -1.04
C GLY A 74 -23.70 -11.85 -1.29
N LYS A 75 -23.98 -13.10 -1.64
CA LYS A 75 -22.95 -14.08 -2.01
C LYS A 75 -22.20 -13.66 -3.29
N PHE A 76 -22.94 -13.19 -4.28
CA PHE A 76 -22.34 -12.65 -5.51
C PHE A 76 -21.41 -11.44 -5.22
N LEU A 77 -21.86 -10.51 -4.37
CA LEU A 77 -21.03 -9.37 -3.96
C LEU A 77 -19.77 -9.81 -3.20
N THR A 78 -19.85 -10.83 -2.37
CA THR A 78 -18.66 -11.39 -1.69
C THR A 78 -17.62 -11.88 -2.68
N VAL A 79 -18.05 -12.57 -3.74
CA VAL A 79 -17.15 -13.01 -4.83
C VAL A 79 -16.54 -11.81 -5.56
N LEU A 80 -17.31 -10.76 -5.85
CA LEU A 80 -16.79 -9.55 -6.48
C LEU A 80 -15.74 -8.84 -5.62
N ILE A 81 -15.94 -8.78 -4.30
CA ILE A 81 -14.95 -8.21 -3.37
C ILE A 81 -13.66 -9.04 -3.38
N ALA A 82 -13.76 -10.36 -3.38
CA ALA A 82 -12.59 -11.24 -3.49
C ALA A 82 -11.84 -11.03 -4.82
N LEU A 83 -12.54 -10.92 -5.93
CA LEU A 83 -11.95 -10.61 -7.24
C LEU A 83 -11.29 -9.21 -7.28
N SER A 84 -11.89 -8.24 -6.60
CA SER A 84 -11.32 -6.88 -6.46
C SER A 84 -9.98 -6.93 -5.71
N ALA A 85 -9.86 -7.74 -4.66
CA ALA A 85 -8.60 -7.94 -3.95
C ALA A 85 -7.52 -8.53 -4.87
N MET A 86 -7.87 -9.52 -5.68
CA MET A 86 -6.95 -10.11 -6.67
C MET A 86 -6.48 -9.08 -7.71
N SER A 87 -7.39 -8.25 -8.21
CA SER A 87 -7.06 -7.17 -9.15
C SER A 87 -6.06 -6.17 -8.56
N ASN A 88 -6.26 -5.80 -7.29
CA ASN A 88 -5.33 -4.93 -6.57
C ASN A 88 -3.94 -5.56 -6.41
N MET A 89 -3.88 -6.86 -6.12
CA MET A 89 -2.61 -7.59 -6.05
C MET A 89 -1.85 -7.59 -7.39
N MET A 90 -2.55 -7.76 -8.51
CA MET A 90 -1.92 -7.71 -9.84
C MET A 90 -1.25 -6.37 -10.10
N THR A 91 -1.91 -5.26 -9.78
CA THR A 91 -1.38 -3.91 -9.92
C THR A 91 -0.14 -3.72 -9.03
N THR A 92 -0.19 -4.23 -7.80
CA THR A 92 0.93 -4.15 -6.85
C THR A 92 2.15 -4.93 -7.35
N PHE A 93 1.96 -6.16 -7.84
CA PHE A 93 3.06 -6.95 -8.41
C PHE A 93 3.66 -6.32 -9.66
N TYR A 94 2.83 -5.69 -10.50
CA TYR A 94 3.32 -4.96 -11.66
C TYR A 94 4.20 -3.77 -11.24
N SER A 95 3.72 -2.94 -10.32
CA SER A 95 4.51 -1.81 -9.79
C SER A 95 5.79 -2.27 -9.09
N MET A 96 5.74 -3.38 -8.34
CA MET A 96 6.91 -3.98 -7.71
C MET A 96 7.95 -4.41 -8.76
N GLY A 97 7.51 -5.00 -9.86
CA GLY A 97 8.38 -5.37 -10.98
C GLY A 97 9.13 -4.18 -11.57
N LEU A 98 8.43 -3.06 -11.77
CA LEU A 98 9.03 -1.82 -12.25
C LEU A 98 10.04 -1.24 -11.25
N CYS A 99 9.70 -1.22 -9.96
CA CYS A 99 10.60 -0.72 -8.91
C CYS A 99 11.89 -1.55 -8.83
N ILE A 100 11.79 -2.88 -8.91
CA ILE A 100 12.96 -3.78 -8.88
C ILE A 100 13.85 -3.57 -10.11
N GLN A 101 13.26 -3.45 -11.30
CA GLN A 101 14.02 -3.19 -12.53
C GLN A 101 14.72 -1.82 -12.49
N THR A 102 14.09 -0.81 -11.90
CA THR A 102 14.68 0.52 -11.75
C THR A 102 15.81 0.51 -10.71
N ALA A 103 15.65 -0.22 -9.62
CA ALA A 103 16.66 -0.32 -8.57
C ALA A 103 17.89 -1.13 -9.01
N PHE A 104 17.67 -2.16 -9.85
CA PHE A 104 18.73 -3.05 -10.34
C PHE A 104 18.77 -3.07 -11.87
N PRO A 105 19.53 -2.17 -12.51
CA PRO A 105 19.60 -2.04 -13.97
C PRO A 105 19.88 -3.34 -14.73
N PRO A 106 20.71 -4.30 -14.23
CA PRO A 106 20.91 -5.58 -14.91
C PRO A 106 19.63 -6.40 -15.10
N LEU A 107 18.63 -6.21 -14.25
CA LEU A 107 17.35 -6.91 -14.35
C LEU A 107 16.42 -6.34 -15.44
N MET A 108 16.78 -5.24 -16.07
CA MET A 108 16.04 -4.70 -17.23
C MET A 108 16.04 -5.63 -18.44
N VAL A 109 16.98 -6.57 -18.53
CA VAL A 109 17.03 -7.60 -19.58
C VAL A 109 15.90 -8.62 -19.41
N LEU A 110 15.41 -8.81 -18.19
CA LEU A 110 14.33 -9.74 -17.92
C LEU A 110 12.96 -9.18 -18.38
N PRO A 111 12.13 -10.00 -19.02
CA PRO A 111 10.75 -9.62 -19.33
C PRO A 111 10.00 -9.22 -18.06
N ARG A 112 9.23 -8.14 -18.11
CA ARG A 112 8.52 -7.55 -16.96
C ARG A 112 7.61 -8.52 -16.22
N PHE A 113 7.08 -9.54 -16.89
CA PHE A 113 6.18 -10.53 -16.27
C PHE A 113 6.91 -11.59 -15.42
N VAL A 114 8.23 -11.76 -15.59
CA VAL A 114 9.01 -12.76 -14.85
C VAL A 114 9.10 -12.41 -13.37
N ILE A 115 9.34 -11.13 -13.07
CA ILE A 115 9.49 -10.66 -11.67
C ILE A 115 8.20 -10.87 -10.86
N PRO A 116 7.00 -10.47 -11.35
CA PRO A 116 5.73 -10.78 -10.69
C PRO A 116 5.48 -12.27 -10.47
N ILE A 117 5.82 -13.13 -11.43
CA ILE A 117 5.66 -14.59 -11.29
C ILE A 117 6.56 -15.11 -10.16
N PHE A 118 7.82 -14.65 -10.11
CA PHE A 118 8.74 -15.07 -9.06
C PHE A 118 8.29 -14.59 -7.68
N ALA A 119 7.81 -13.33 -7.60
CA ALA A 119 7.24 -12.79 -6.39
C ALA A 119 6.01 -13.58 -5.93
N MET A 120 5.13 -13.96 -6.84
CA MET A 120 3.94 -14.76 -6.54
C MET A 120 4.31 -16.15 -6.04
N ALA A 121 5.34 -16.78 -6.61
CA ALA A 121 5.85 -18.08 -6.16
C ALA A 121 6.39 -18.04 -4.72
N ILE A 122 6.90 -16.88 -4.27
CA ILE A 122 7.35 -16.68 -2.88
C ILE A 122 6.18 -16.34 -1.96
N VAL A 123 5.31 -15.42 -2.39
CA VAL A 123 4.21 -14.91 -1.55
C VAL A 123 3.14 -15.98 -1.31
N LEU A 124 2.85 -16.83 -2.30
CA LEU A 124 1.80 -17.83 -2.19
C LEU A 124 2.03 -18.85 -1.04
N PRO A 125 3.20 -19.49 -0.90
CA PRO A 125 3.48 -20.34 0.25
C PRO A 125 3.40 -19.62 1.59
N ILE A 126 3.93 -18.39 1.65
CA ILE A 126 3.87 -17.56 2.87
C ILE A 126 2.43 -17.26 3.25
N ALA A 127 1.58 -16.93 2.27
CA ALA A 127 0.17 -16.66 2.50
C ALA A 127 -0.60 -17.90 3.00
N ILE A 128 -0.29 -19.08 2.46
CA ILE A 128 -0.91 -20.35 2.88
C ILE A 128 -0.53 -20.69 4.33
N VAL A 129 0.74 -20.54 4.69
CA VAL A 129 1.20 -20.79 6.06
C VAL A 129 0.67 -19.74 7.03
N GLY A 130 0.65 -18.47 6.60
CA GLY A 130 0.24 -17.33 7.44
C GLY A 130 -1.27 -17.14 7.58
N GLN A 131 -2.10 -17.91 6.91
CA GLN A 131 -3.57 -17.70 6.93
C GLN A 131 -4.20 -17.78 8.32
N ASN A 132 -3.64 -18.62 9.20
CA ASN A 132 -4.14 -18.78 10.57
C ASN A 132 -3.73 -17.63 11.50
N GLU A 133 -2.70 -16.87 11.14
CA GLU A 133 -2.16 -15.73 11.88
C GLU A 133 -2.38 -14.41 11.14
N PHE A 134 -3.46 -14.34 10.35
CA PHE A 134 -3.70 -13.23 9.43
C PHE A 134 -3.66 -11.86 10.12
N TYR A 135 -4.37 -11.69 11.25
CA TYR A 135 -4.42 -10.40 11.95
C TYR A 135 -3.08 -10.00 12.56
N THR A 136 -2.37 -10.95 13.16
CA THR A 136 -1.03 -10.71 13.74
C THR A 136 -0.05 -10.32 12.65
N ALA A 137 -0.02 -11.06 11.55
CA ALA A 137 0.83 -10.77 10.41
C ALA A 137 0.49 -9.41 9.78
N LEU A 138 -0.79 -9.14 9.55
CA LEU A 138 -1.26 -7.87 8.98
C LEU A 138 -0.86 -6.68 9.87
N THR A 139 -1.10 -6.75 11.17
CA THR A 139 -0.78 -5.67 12.10
C THR A 139 0.72 -5.39 12.13
N ASN A 140 1.54 -6.42 12.18
CA ASN A 140 2.99 -6.28 12.16
C ASN A 140 3.49 -5.65 10.86
N PHE A 141 3.00 -6.13 9.70
CA PHE A 141 3.36 -5.56 8.40
C PHE A 141 2.92 -4.10 8.26
N VAL A 142 1.69 -3.78 8.61
CA VAL A 142 1.16 -2.41 8.54
C VAL A 142 1.94 -1.48 9.45
N SER A 143 2.31 -1.92 10.65
CA SER A 143 3.13 -1.15 11.59
C SER A 143 4.51 -0.84 10.99
N VAL A 144 5.22 -1.84 10.47
CA VAL A 144 6.54 -1.64 9.84
C VAL A 144 6.44 -0.69 8.64
N ILE A 145 5.45 -0.87 7.78
CA ILE A 145 5.23 0.03 6.63
C ILE A 145 4.90 1.45 7.09
N ALA A 146 4.08 1.61 8.13
CA ALA A 146 3.72 2.92 8.68
C ALA A 146 4.94 3.65 9.24
N TYR A 147 5.79 2.98 10.00
CA TYR A 147 7.05 3.56 10.48
C TYR A 147 7.94 4.01 9.32
N TRP A 148 8.14 3.15 8.34
CA TRP A 148 8.97 3.47 7.19
C TRP A 148 8.41 4.63 6.37
N ALA A 149 7.10 4.65 6.12
CA ALA A 149 6.42 5.71 5.39
C ALA A 149 6.51 7.06 6.11
N CYS A 150 6.28 7.09 7.44
CA CYS A 150 6.39 8.30 8.24
C CYS A 150 7.81 8.88 8.20
N LEU A 151 8.82 8.03 8.30
CA LEU A 151 10.22 8.45 8.21
C LEU A 151 10.57 9.00 6.84
N PHE A 152 10.18 8.30 5.78
CA PHE A 152 10.40 8.75 4.41
C PHE A 152 9.74 10.11 4.16
N ILE A 153 8.48 10.27 4.52
CA ILE A 153 7.76 11.54 4.41
C ILE A 153 8.45 12.63 5.24
N GLY A 154 8.86 12.31 6.47
CA GLY A 154 9.57 13.24 7.34
C GLY A 154 10.87 13.76 6.72
N VAL A 155 11.69 12.87 6.16
CA VAL A 155 12.95 13.24 5.49
C VAL A 155 12.68 14.10 4.24
N VAL A 156 11.73 13.69 3.39
CA VAL A 156 11.39 14.44 2.18
C VAL A 156 10.82 15.81 2.51
N CYS A 157 9.95 15.90 3.51
CA CYS A 157 9.41 17.19 3.97
C CYS A 157 10.49 18.08 4.57
N ALA A 158 11.41 17.53 5.36
CA ALA A 158 12.52 18.27 5.93
C ALA A 158 13.46 18.81 4.83
N ASP A 159 13.82 17.98 3.84
CA ASP A 159 14.61 18.43 2.69
C ASP A 159 13.91 19.59 1.96
N PHE A 160 12.62 19.40 1.63
CA PHE A 160 11.88 20.39 0.85
C PHE A 160 11.64 21.70 1.60
N VAL A 161 11.22 21.63 2.87
CA VAL A 161 10.84 22.81 3.66
C VAL A 161 12.07 23.51 4.24
N VAL A 162 12.98 22.76 4.88
CA VAL A 162 14.10 23.33 5.64
C VAL A 162 15.28 23.62 4.71
N ILE A 163 15.72 22.65 3.92
CA ILE A 163 16.93 22.79 3.11
C ILE A 163 16.64 23.63 1.85
N ARG A 164 15.58 23.30 1.14
CA ARG A 164 15.25 23.91 -0.16
C ARG A 164 14.27 25.10 -0.04
N ARG A 165 13.79 25.41 1.16
CA ARG A 165 12.89 26.55 1.43
C ARG A 165 11.69 26.59 0.48
N CYS A 166 11.07 25.44 0.21
CA CYS A 166 9.91 25.26 -0.68
C CYS A 166 10.16 25.66 -2.15
N ARG A 167 11.42 25.65 -2.62
CA ARG A 167 11.75 26.00 -4.01
C ARG A 167 11.99 24.76 -4.86
N MET A 168 11.06 24.45 -5.76
CA MET A 168 11.19 23.35 -6.74
C MET A 168 12.37 23.54 -7.72
N SER A 169 12.71 24.79 -8.06
CA SER A 169 13.86 25.10 -8.92
C SER A 169 15.22 24.73 -8.33
N SER A 170 15.25 24.42 -7.03
CA SER A 170 16.46 23.99 -6.33
C SER A 170 16.82 22.50 -6.60
N TYR A 171 15.96 21.75 -7.28
CA TYR A 171 16.23 20.38 -7.67
C TYR A 171 16.94 20.35 -9.04
N ASP A 172 18.19 19.93 -9.05
CA ASP A 172 18.91 19.66 -10.28
C ASP A 172 18.63 18.23 -10.75
N LEU A 173 17.79 18.11 -11.78
CA LEU A 173 17.40 16.82 -12.34
C LEU A 173 18.52 16.16 -13.17
N THR A 174 19.61 16.85 -13.43
CA THR A 174 20.72 16.29 -14.24
C THR A 174 21.65 15.38 -13.43
N ILE A 175 21.61 15.49 -12.09
CA ILE A 175 22.49 14.74 -11.20
C ILE A 175 21.87 13.43 -10.67
N TRP A 176 20.67 13.07 -11.11
CA TRP A 176 19.93 11.93 -10.54
C TRP A 176 20.66 10.59 -10.69
N ASP A 177 21.51 10.44 -11.70
CA ASP A 177 22.26 9.22 -12.02
C ASP A 177 23.74 9.28 -11.56
N ASP A 178 24.18 10.40 -10.99
CA ASP A 178 25.55 10.58 -10.51
C ASP A 178 25.63 10.43 -8.99
N TRP A 179 25.91 9.21 -8.53
CA TRP A 179 26.01 8.89 -7.11
C TRP A 179 27.05 9.73 -6.34
N ARG A 180 28.04 10.34 -7.02
CA ARG A 180 29.07 11.18 -6.40
C ARG A 180 28.56 12.58 -6.08
N LYS A 181 27.55 13.04 -6.79
CA LYS A 181 26.93 14.35 -6.60
C LYS A 181 25.70 14.29 -5.71
N LEU A 182 25.16 13.09 -5.49
CA LEU A 182 24.02 12.91 -4.59
C LEU A 182 24.48 13.01 -3.12
N PRO A 183 23.71 13.66 -2.24
CA PRO A 183 24.03 13.73 -0.83
C PRO A 183 24.08 12.32 -0.23
N PRO A 184 25.05 12.02 0.63
CA PRO A 184 25.15 10.70 1.24
C PRO A 184 23.91 10.41 2.11
N GLY A 185 23.29 9.25 1.90
CA GLY A 185 22.10 8.82 2.65
C GLY A 185 22.33 8.52 4.14
N ILE A 186 23.55 8.74 4.65
CA ILE A 186 23.94 8.44 6.03
C ILE A 186 23.04 9.18 7.03
N ALA A 187 22.73 10.46 6.77
CA ALA A 187 21.85 11.25 7.65
C ALA A 187 20.42 10.66 7.72
N ALA A 188 19.88 10.17 6.60
CA ALA A 188 18.59 9.51 6.57
C ALA A 188 18.63 8.16 7.29
N ILE A 189 19.69 7.38 7.11
CA ILE A 189 19.89 6.08 7.79
C ILE A 189 20.06 6.27 9.29
N THR A 190 20.82 7.28 9.72
CA THR A 190 20.99 7.56 11.17
C THR A 190 19.68 8.03 11.79
N ALA A 191 18.90 8.87 11.11
CA ALA A 191 17.57 9.26 11.57
C ALA A 191 16.63 8.05 11.70
N LEU A 192 16.68 7.12 10.74
CA LEU A 192 15.96 5.85 10.78
C LEU A 192 16.36 4.99 11.98
N SER A 193 17.66 4.92 12.28
CA SER A 193 18.20 4.09 13.38
C SER A 193 17.87 4.65 14.76
N LEU A 194 17.80 5.98 14.91
CA LEU A 194 17.50 6.63 16.20
C LEU A 194 16.05 6.46 16.65
N ILE A 195 15.13 6.13 15.76
CA ILE A 195 13.73 5.89 16.10
C ILE A 195 13.50 4.46 16.60
N HIS A 196 14.47 3.55 16.40
CA HIS A 196 14.41 2.17 16.90
C HIS A 196 15.00 1.99 18.32
N ILE A 197 15.47 3.07 18.95
CA ILE A 197 15.92 3.11 20.33
C ILE A 197 14.86 3.80 21.19
#